data_056400229a289b5305aed72af82e79dd
#
_entry.id   056400229a289b5305aed72af82e79dd
#
_cell.length_a   1.000
_cell.length_b   1.000
_cell.length_c   1.000
_cell.angle_alpha   90.00
_cell.angle_beta   90.00
_cell.angle_gamma   90.00
#
_symmetry.space_group_name_H-M   'P 1'
#
loop_
_entity.id
_entity.type
_entity.pdbx_description
1 polymer ?
#
loop_
_entity_poly.entity_id
_entity_poly.type
_entity_poly.pdbx_seq_one_letter_code
_entity_poly.pdbx_strand_id
1 'polypeptide(L)'
;MNDNVLHQRVSPLIHNEYKDLAPMIHRQRMVIEGYPESSISAEEIKTYLRQLSGILDMKVLCEPVTHQSPKYGWAGWIHWETSGAHFYAWDEPLLFFSVDIYTCKEFSEQRALDYTGAFFNASELSSRQF
;
A
#
# COMPACT_ATOMS: atom_id res chain seq x y z
N MET A 1 -15.12 20.40 26.79
CA MET A 1 -15.79 19.12 27.03
C MET A 1 -15.10 18.41 28.16
N ASN A 2 -15.85 17.86 29.08
CA ASN A 2 -15.24 17.16 30.19
C ASN A 2 -15.03 15.69 29.84
N ASP A 3 -14.14 15.04 30.56
CA ASP A 3 -13.76 13.65 30.31
C ASP A 3 -14.91 12.68 30.51
N ASN A 4 -15.90 13.04 31.33
CA ASN A 4 -17.03 12.16 31.62
C ASN A 4 -17.83 11.82 30.36
N VAL A 5 -17.94 12.75 29.42
CA VAL A 5 -18.65 12.51 28.15
C VAL A 5 -17.96 11.40 27.36
N LEU A 6 -16.62 11.40 27.33
CA LEU A 6 -15.85 10.36 26.63
C LEU A 6 -15.97 9.02 27.36
N HIS A 7 -15.86 9.02 28.70
CA HIS A 7 -15.91 7.78 29.48
C HIS A 7 -17.31 7.17 29.53
N GLN A 8 -18.34 7.99 29.31
CA GLN A 8 -19.72 7.51 29.33
C GLN A 8 -20.22 7.07 27.95
N ARG A 9 -19.32 7.06 26.96
CA ARG A 9 -19.69 6.64 25.61
C ARG A 9 -20.15 5.18 25.63
N VAL A 10 -21.30 4.92 25.02
CA VAL A 10 -21.77 3.55 24.85
C VAL A 10 -20.90 2.80 23.85
N SER A 11 -20.95 1.48 23.89
CA SER A 11 -20.24 0.65 22.92
C SER A 11 -20.75 0.99 21.51
N PRO A 12 -19.84 1.03 20.51
CA PRO A 12 -20.25 1.34 19.15
C PRO A 12 -21.08 0.22 18.55
N LEU A 13 -21.95 0.59 17.60
CA LEU A 13 -22.62 -0.39 16.75
C LEU A 13 -21.57 -0.96 15.79
N ILE A 14 -21.43 -2.27 15.76
CA ILE A 14 -20.47 -2.95 14.89
C ILE A 14 -21.24 -3.79 13.89
N HIS A 15 -20.99 -3.57 12.59
CA HIS A 15 -21.63 -4.34 11.53
C HIS A 15 -20.89 -5.65 11.32
N ASN A 16 -21.64 -6.77 11.18
CA ASN A 16 -21.05 -8.08 10.91
C ASN A 16 -20.46 -8.16 9.50
N GLU A 17 -21.06 -7.43 8.58
CA GLU A 17 -20.57 -7.33 7.20
C GLU A 17 -20.11 -5.89 6.96
N TYR A 18 -19.17 -5.73 6.03
CA TYR A 18 -18.67 -4.40 5.68
C TYR A 18 -19.83 -3.51 5.25
N LYS A 19 -19.88 -2.32 5.83
CA LYS A 19 -20.81 -1.27 5.43
C LYS A 19 -20.00 0.00 5.17
N ASP A 20 -20.17 0.59 3.99
CA ASP A 20 -19.53 1.85 3.66
C ASP A 20 -20.20 2.97 4.47
N LEU A 21 -19.47 3.48 5.45
CA LEU A 21 -19.97 4.51 6.35
C LEU A 21 -19.88 5.91 5.77
N ALA A 22 -19.20 6.09 4.62
CA ALA A 22 -19.02 7.41 4.01
C ALA A 22 -19.01 7.28 2.48
N PRO A 23 -20.16 6.91 1.87
CA PRO A 23 -20.21 6.69 0.42
C PRO A 23 -19.90 7.93 -0.41
N MET A 24 -19.94 9.12 0.20
CA MET A 24 -19.56 10.36 -0.49
C MET A 24 -18.05 10.57 -0.55
N ILE A 25 -17.27 9.76 0.15
CA ILE A 25 -15.80 9.81 0.12
C ILE A 25 -15.30 8.63 -0.70
N HIS A 26 -14.62 8.92 -1.81
CA HIS A 26 -14.00 7.85 -2.61
C HIS A 26 -12.89 7.20 -1.82
N ARG A 27 -12.86 5.85 -1.80
CA ARG A 27 -11.76 5.08 -1.24
C ARG A 27 -11.49 3.92 -2.18
N GLN A 28 -10.22 3.72 -2.48
CA GLN A 28 -9.79 2.69 -3.40
C GLN A 28 -8.58 1.99 -2.81
N ARG A 29 -8.62 0.67 -2.78
CA ARG A 29 -7.52 -0.13 -2.25
C ARG A 29 -7.23 -1.29 -3.17
N MET A 30 -5.94 -1.50 -3.43
CA MET A 30 -5.46 -2.56 -4.29
C MET A 30 -4.21 -3.18 -3.67
N VAL A 31 -4.18 -4.51 -3.63
CA VAL A 31 -2.95 -5.24 -3.26
C VAL A 31 -2.44 -5.94 -4.51
N ILE A 32 -1.15 -5.75 -4.79
CA ILE A 32 -0.47 -6.43 -5.91
C ILE A 32 0.62 -7.31 -5.31
N GLU A 33 0.67 -8.56 -5.75
CA GLU A 33 1.69 -9.52 -5.31
C GLU A 33 2.38 -10.10 -6.51
N GLY A 34 3.65 -10.45 -6.35
CA GLY A 34 4.37 -11.01 -7.48
C GLY A 34 5.70 -11.63 -7.11
N TYR A 35 6.27 -12.31 -8.10
CA TYR A 35 7.61 -12.89 -8.00
C TYR A 35 8.58 -11.99 -8.76
N PRO A 36 9.49 -11.29 -8.04
CA PRO A 36 10.46 -10.42 -8.71
C PRO A 36 11.56 -11.25 -9.36
N GLU A 37 12.29 -10.62 -10.28
CA GLU A 37 13.42 -11.29 -10.95
C GLU A 37 14.55 -11.59 -9.96
N SER A 38 14.75 -10.72 -8.98
CA SER A 38 15.83 -10.84 -8.01
C SER A 38 15.44 -10.19 -6.69
N SER A 39 16.27 -10.38 -5.66
CA SER A 39 16.09 -9.74 -4.36
C SER A 39 15.95 -8.23 -4.51
N ILE A 40 15.04 -7.64 -3.75
CA ILE A 40 14.69 -6.22 -3.83
C ILE A 40 15.40 -5.47 -2.71
N SER A 41 16.18 -4.46 -3.07
CA SER A 41 16.93 -3.64 -2.12
C SER A 41 16.09 -2.46 -1.60
N ALA A 42 16.58 -1.84 -0.52
CA ALA A 42 15.94 -0.64 0.02
C ALA A 42 15.87 0.48 -1.02
N GLU A 43 16.93 0.65 -1.80
CA GLU A 43 16.97 1.71 -2.83
C GLU A 43 15.97 1.45 -3.95
N GLU A 44 15.81 0.20 -4.33
CA GLU A 44 14.80 -0.19 -5.33
C GLU A 44 13.39 0.10 -4.81
N ILE A 45 13.12 -0.20 -3.54
CA ILE A 45 11.81 0.09 -2.94
C ILE A 45 11.54 1.59 -2.97
N LYS A 46 12.52 2.40 -2.58
CA LYS A 46 12.37 3.87 -2.58
C LYS A 46 12.10 4.39 -3.98
N THR A 47 12.87 3.93 -4.96
CA THR A 47 12.70 4.33 -6.36
C THR A 47 11.33 3.92 -6.88
N TYR A 48 10.93 2.67 -6.59
CA TYR A 48 9.61 2.16 -6.98
C TYR A 48 8.49 3.04 -6.42
N LEU A 49 8.54 3.34 -5.14
CA LEU A 49 7.48 4.11 -4.48
C LEU A 49 7.41 5.55 -5.00
N ARG A 50 8.56 6.18 -5.26
CA ARG A 50 8.58 7.54 -5.84
C ARG A 50 7.96 7.54 -7.24
N GLN A 51 8.36 6.60 -8.08
CA GLN A 51 7.85 6.52 -9.45
C GLN A 51 6.38 6.12 -9.47
N LEU A 52 5.96 5.21 -8.60
CA LEU A 52 4.56 4.83 -8.46
C LEU A 52 3.70 6.06 -8.20
N SER A 53 4.18 6.96 -7.34
CA SER A 53 3.46 8.20 -7.02
C SER A 53 3.17 9.02 -8.27
N GLY A 54 4.15 9.16 -9.15
CA GLY A 54 3.97 9.86 -10.43
C GLY A 54 3.05 9.11 -11.39
N ILE A 55 3.20 7.80 -11.46
CA ILE A 55 2.36 6.95 -12.33
C ILE A 55 0.89 7.07 -11.95
N LEU A 56 0.59 7.15 -10.65
CA LEU A 56 -0.77 7.23 -10.14
C LEU A 56 -1.25 8.66 -9.88
N ASP A 57 -0.44 9.66 -10.22
CA ASP A 57 -0.80 11.07 -10.05
C ASP A 57 -1.04 11.45 -8.59
N MET A 58 -0.24 10.93 -7.69
CA MET A 58 -0.35 11.20 -6.26
C MET A 58 0.65 12.25 -5.83
N LYS A 59 0.23 13.11 -4.90
CA LYS A 59 1.10 14.13 -4.31
C LYS A 59 1.84 13.56 -3.11
N VAL A 60 3.17 13.51 -3.21
CA VAL A 60 4.02 12.97 -2.16
C VAL A 60 4.13 13.96 -1.01
N LEU A 61 3.91 13.51 0.22
CA LEU A 61 4.06 14.35 1.42
C LEU A 61 5.43 14.19 2.08
N CYS A 62 6.04 13.02 1.96
CA CYS A 62 7.35 12.78 2.53
C CYS A 62 8.08 11.72 1.71
N GLU A 63 9.40 11.74 1.78
CA GLU A 63 10.23 10.74 1.12
C GLU A 63 9.92 9.33 1.64
N PRO A 64 10.05 8.31 0.80
CA PRO A 64 9.81 6.94 1.25
C PRO A 64 10.78 6.53 2.35
N VAL A 65 10.25 5.74 3.27
CA VAL A 65 10.99 5.19 4.40
C VAL A 65 11.10 3.69 4.19
N THR A 66 12.28 3.14 4.47
CA THR A 66 12.50 1.70 4.38
C THR A 66 13.00 1.15 5.71
N HIS A 67 12.70 -0.12 5.92
CA HIS A 67 13.07 -0.83 7.13
C HIS A 67 13.43 -2.26 6.79
N GLN A 68 14.51 -2.76 7.35
CA GLN A 68 14.95 -4.14 7.12
C GLN A 68 14.48 -5.05 8.23
N SER A 69 13.81 -6.13 7.85
CA SER A 69 13.54 -7.22 8.77
C SER A 69 14.81 -8.07 8.90
N PRO A 70 15.23 -8.45 10.10
CA PRO A 70 16.39 -9.32 10.26
C PRO A 70 16.17 -10.74 9.72
N LYS A 71 14.92 -11.08 9.38
CA LYS A 71 14.55 -12.44 9.00
C LYS A 71 14.04 -12.58 7.57
N TYR A 72 13.31 -11.58 7.05
CA TYR A 72 12.55 -11.75 5.81
C TYR A 72 13.07 -10.94 4.63
N GLY A 73 13.38 -9.68 4.81
CA GLY A 73 13.80 -8.79 3.75
C GLY A 73 13.49 -7.35 4.08
N TRP A 74 13.28 -6.53 3.06
CA TRP A 74 13.04 -5.10 3.24
C TRP A 74 11.55 -4.77 3.12
N ALA A 75 11.13 -3.74 3.85
CA ALA A 75 9.82 -3.14 3.71
C ALA A 75 9.98 -1.65 3.53
N GLY A 76 8.96 -1.00 2.97
CA GLY A 76 8.98 0.45 2.83
C GLY A 76 7.58 1.00 2.65
N TRP A 77 7.46 2.31 2.81
CA TRP A 77 6.18 2.98 2.64
C TRP A 77 6.40 4.41 2.20
N ILE A 78 5.37 4.98 1.57
CA ILE A 78 5.34 6.36 1.16
C ILE A 78 3.97 6.94 1.50
N HIS A 79 3.96 8.19 1.96
CA HIS A 79 2.73 8.91 2.24
C HIS A 79 2.40 9.89 1.14
N TRP A 80 1.14 9.86 0.73
CA TRP A 80 0.57 10.83 -0.21
C TRP A 80 -0.42 11.70 0.53
N GLU A 81 -0.74 12.86 -0.04
CA GLU A 81 -1.80 13.71 0.49
C GLU A 81 -3.11 12.93 0.64
N THR A 82 -3.33 11.95 -0.22
CA THR A 82 -4.56 11.16 -0.27
C THR A 82 -4.39 9.73 0.24
N SER A 83 -3.37 9.40 0.96
CA SER A 83 -3.08 8.17 1.71
C SER A 83 -1.69 7.63 1.48
N GLY A 84 -1.49 6.52 0.76
CA GLY A 84 -0.14 6.02 0.55
C GLY A 84 -0.06 4.58 0.05
N ALA A 85 1.17 4.07 0.06
CA ALA A 85 1.45 2.69 -0.34
C ALA A 85 2.46 2.07 0.61
N HIS A 86 2.23 0.80 0.95
CA HIS A 86 3.14 -0.02 1.75
C HIS A 86 3.69 -1.14 0.89
N PHE A 87 5.00 -1.32 0.91
CA PHE A 87 5.69 -2.32 0.13
C PHE A 87 6.41 -3.30 1.04
N TYR A 88 6.32 -4.58 0.73
CA TYR A 88 6.94 -5.66 1.48
C TYR A 88 7.67 -6.58 0.52
N ALA A 89 8.95 -6.85 0.81
CA ALA A 89 9.77 -7.77 0.03
C ALA A 89 10.28 -8.89 0.90
N TRP A 90 10.20 -10.10 0.38
CA TRP A 90 10.72 -11.31 1.06
C TRP A 90 11.82 -11.93 0.23
N ASP A 91 12.89 -12.33 0.89
CA ASP A 91 13.91 -13.22 0.33
C ASP A 91 13.67 -14.65 0.79
N GLU A 92 13.14 -14.80 1.98
CA GLU A 92 12.78 -16.07 2.60
C GLU A 92 11.32 -16.05 3.02
N PRO A 93 10.55 -17.12 2.82
CA PRO A 93 10.95 -18.45 2.29
C PRO A 93 11.11 -18.50 0.77
N LEU A 94 10.78 -17.43 0.05
CA LEU A 94 10.95 -17.32 -1.40
C LEU A 94 11.04 -15.85 -1.79
N LEU A 95 11.55 -15.58 -2.98
CA LEU A 95 11.52 -14.23 -3.54
C LEU A 95 10.09 -13.86 -3.87
N PHE A 96 9.58 -12.83 -3.20
CA PHE A 96 8.18 -12.44 -3.28
C PHE A 96 8.03 -10.99 -2.84
N PHE A 97 7.07 -10.28 -3.42
CA PHE A 97 6.72 -8.96 -2.94
C PHE A 97 5.23 -8.77 -2.89
N SER A 98 4.82 -7.82 -2.05
CA SER A 98 3.42 -7.41 -1.92
C SER A 98 3.40 -5.89 -1.73
N VAL A 99 2.55 -5.21 -2.47
CA VAL A 99 2.33 -3.78 -2.28
C VAL A 99 0.86 -3.52 -2.04
N ASP A 100 0.57 -2.74 -1.00
CA ASP A 100 -0.77 -2.36 -0.59
C ASP A 100 -0.95 -0.87 -0.87
N ILE A 101 -1.80 -0.55 -1.83
CA ILE A 101 -2.08 0.82 -2.26
C ILE A 101 -3.47 1.19 -1.75
N TYR A 102 -3.54 2.22 -0.90
CA TYR A 102 -4.81 2.69 -0.36
C TYR A 102 -4.87 4.20 -0.48
N THR A 103 -5.94 4.71 -1.09
CA THR A 103 -6.04 6.14 -1.35
C THR A 103 -7.51 6.59 -1.42
N CYS A 104 -7.75 7.85 -1.10
CA CYS A 104 -9.04 8.49 -1.29
C CYS A 104 -9.11 9.28 -2.60
N LYS A 105 -8.15 9.07 -3.50
CA LYS A 105 -8.15 9.62 -4.86
C LYS A 105 -8.15 8.48 -5.86
N GLU A 106 -8.98 8.59 -6.89
CA GLU A 106 -9.05 7.57 -7.94
C GLU A 106 -7.71 7.38 -8.63
N PHE A 107 -7.37 6.12 -8.93
CA PHE A 107 -6.19 5.80 -9.72
C PHE A 107 -6.48 4.64 -10.67
N SER A 108 -5.65 4.51 -11.70
CA SER A 108 -5.76 3.43 -12.67
C SER A 108 -5.10 2.15 -12.13
N GLU A 109 -5.90 1.14 -11.90
CA GLU A 109 -5.41 -0.17 -11.44
C GLU A 109 -4.51 -0.81 -12.48
N GLN A 110 -4.87 -0.68 -13.76
CA GLN A 110 -4.07 -1.24 -14.84
C GLN A 110 -2.69 -0.60 -14.93
N ARG A 111 -2.62 0.72 -14.74
CA ARG A 111 -1.32 1.41 -14.73
C ARG A 111 -0.46 0.96 -13.56
N ALA A 112 -1.06 0.73 -12.40
CA ALA A 112 -0.35 0.22 -11.23
C ALA A 112 0.21 -1.17 -11.51
N LEU A 113 -0.59 -2.05 -12.11
CA LEU A 113 -0.16 -3.41 -12.47
C LEU A 113 0.98 -3.39 -13.50
N ASP A 114 0.78 -2.65 -14.58
CA ASP A 114 1.76 -2.60 -15.67
C ASP A 114 3.11 -2.06 -15.17
N TYR A 115 3.07 -1.00 -14.41
CA TYR A 115 4.27 -0.39 -13.85
C TYR A 115 4.98 -1.36 -12.88
N THR A 116 4.23 -1.97 -11.98
CA THR A 116 4.80 -2.86 -10.96
C THR A 116 5.45 -4.08 -11.60
N GLY A 117 4.77 -4.69 -12.57
CA GLY A 117 5.31 -5.83 -13.29
C GLY A 117 6.59 -5.49 -14.04
N ALA A 118 6.62 -4.35 -14.70
CA ALA A 118 7.78 -3.92 -15.47
C ALA A 118 8.96 -3.54 -14.56
N PHE A 119 8.68 -2.84 -13.46
CA PHE A 119 9.73 -2.38 -12.56
C PHE A 119 10.53 -3.54 -11.97
N PHE A 120 9.86 -4.59 -11.54
CA PHE A 120 10.52 -5.74 -10.92
C PHE A 120 10.79 -6.87 -11.89
N ASN A 121 10.48 -6.69 -13.18
CA ASN A 121 10.55 -7.75 -14.17
C ASN A 121 9.93 -9.03 -13.63
N ALA A 122 8.70 -8.90 -13.12
CA ALA A 122 8.02 -9.97 -12.42
C ALA A 122 7.64 -11.10 -13.37
N SER A 123 7.90 -12.34 -12.95
CA SER A 123 7.51 -13.51 -13.73
C SER A 123 6.02 -13.83 -13.57
N GLU A 124 5.42 -13.37 -12.47
CA GLU A 124 4.00 -13.60 -12.19
C GLU A 124 3.48 -12.48 -11.30
N LEU A 125 2.27 -12.02 -11.58
CA LEU A 125 1.57 -11.02 -10.77
C LEU A 125 0.17 -11.49 -10.46
N SER A 126 -0.30 -11.15 -9.27
CA SER A 126 -1.67 -11.33 -8.85
C SER A 126 -2.11 -10.05 -8.15
N SER A 127 -3.39 -9.70 -8.27
CA SER A 127 -3.89 -8.50 -7.62
C SER A 127 -5.31 -8.70 -7.11
N ARG A 128 -5.66 -7.87 -6.14
CA ARG A 128 -6.98 -7.87 -5.56
C ARG A 128 -7.40 -6.43 -5.25
N GLN A 129 -8.61 -6.08 -5.64
CA GLN A 129 -9.24 -4.83 -5.24
C GLN A 129 -10.18 -5.08 -4.06
N PHE A 130 -10.32 -4.06 -3.26
CA PHE A 130 -11.18 -4.14 -2.07
C PHE A 130 -12.30 -3.13 -2.11
#